data_2c12902357a005e61fe06f8c4f7867e4
#
_entry.id   2c12902357a005e61fe06f8c4f7867e4
#
_cell.length_a   1.000
_cell.length_b   1.000
_cell.length_c   1.000
_cell.angle_alpha   90.00
_cell.angle_beta   90.00
_cell.angle_gamma   90.00
#
_symmetry.space_group_name_H-M   'P 1'
#
loop_
_entity.id
_entity.type
_entity.pdbx_description
1 polymer ?
#
loop_
_entity_poly.entity_id
_entity_poly.type
_entity_poly.pdbx_seq_one_letter_code
_entity_poly.pdbx_strand_id
1 'polypeptide(L)'
;EGSHRGRTAGRKRECSKFDEGTRVQMPALVHLTGVGYQYFGKISGDMAGTVYDGDTNILTEVFKEQFEVLNPLAAGKAEEVLRSVRQELDYDDLGRSFYKRLTMVSPIRLIDFEHPQNNVYHCTAEFTCRCGQEEFRPDITLFVNGLPLVFVEVKRPNNPGGMVAESERMNSLRFPNRKFRRFINL
;
A
#
# COMPACT_ATOMS: atom_id res chain seq x y z
N GLU A 1 -54.40 -9.19 23.77
CA GLU A 1 -53.74 -8.56 22.60
C GLU A 1 -52.26 -8.43 22.93
N GLY A 2 -51.47 -9.45 22.53
CA GLY A 2 -50.06 -9.60 22.86
C GLY A 2 -49.17 -9.30 21.68
N SER A 3 -48.41 -8.24 21.78
CA SER A 3 -47.38 -7.85 20.82
C SER A 3 -46.12 -8.69 21.02
N HIS A 4 -45.88 -9.64 20.15
CA HIS A 4 -44.59 -10.34 20.07
C HIS A 4 -43.55 -9.47 19.34
N ARG A 5 -42.64 -8.87 20.09
CA ARG A 5 -41.39 -8.27 19.53
C ARG A 5 -40.40 -9.41 19.26
N GLY A 6 -40.21 -9.74 17.98
CA GLY A 6 -39.15 -10.62 17.52
C GLY A 6 -37.77 -9.99 17.75
N ARG A 7 -36.97 -10.56 18.65
CA ARG A 7 -35.55 -10.27 18.77
C ARG A 7 -34.85 -10.93 17.59
N THR A 8 -34.37 -10.13 16.63
CA THR A 8 -33.41 -10.59 15.65
C THR A 8 -32.08 -10.85 16.35
N ALA A 9 -31.79 -12.10 16.61
CA ALA A 9 -30.49 -12.55 17.11
C ALA A 9 -29.43 -12.22 16.04
N GLY A 10 -28.53 -11.27 16.35
CA GLY A 10 -27.36 -11.00 15.55
C GLY A 10 -26.53 -12.27 15.36
N ARG A 11 -26.46 -12.75 14.13
CA ARG A 11 -25.62 -13.88 13.75
C ARG A 11 -24.16 -13.49 14.03
N LYS A 12 -23.59 -14.00 15.14
CA LYS A 12 -22.13 -13.96 15.34
C LYS A 12 -21.50 -14.65 14.12
N ARG A 13 -20.70 -13.88 13.36
CA ARG A 13 -19.83 -14.48 12.33
C ARG A 13 -18.85 -15.39 13.08
N GLU A 14 -19.09 -16.68 13.03
CA GLU A 14 -18.06 -17.65 13.39
C GLU A 14 -16.88 -17.42 12.48
N CYS A 15 -15.71 -17.13 13.09
CA CYS A 15 -14.45 -17.00 12.38
C CYS A 15 -14.14 -18.39 11.77
N SER A 16 -14.42 -18.58 10.49
CA SER A 16 -14.16 -19.86 9.85
C SER A 16 -12.64 -20.06 9.82
N LYS A 17 -12.15 -21.19 10.32
CA LYS A 17 -10.72 -21.59 10.27
C LYS A 17 -10.14 -21.66 8.84
N PHE A 18 -10.90 -21.27 7.83
CA PHE A 18 -10.62 -21.42 6.41
C PHE A 18 -10.90 -20.13 5.62
N ASP A 19 -10.64 -18.95 6.21
CA ASP A 19 -10.78 -17.67 5.52
C ASP A 19 -9.54 -17.33 4.64
N GLU A 20 -9.65 -16.31 3.81
CA GLU A 20 -8.55 -15.83 2.95
C GLU A 20 -7.37 -15.35 3.78
N GLY A 21 -7.63 -14.70 4.91
CA GLY A 21 -6.61 -14.20 5.81
C GLY A 21 -5.66 -15.28 6.31
N THR A 22 -6.23 -16.40 6.81
CA THR A 22 -5.42 -17.49 7.39
C THR A 22 -4.80 -18.41 6.34
N ARG A 23 -5.45 -18.59 5.19
CA ARG A 23 -5.03 -19.57 4.17
C ARG A 23 -4.18 -19.02 3.05
N VAL A 24 -4.27 -17.74 2.76
CA VAL A 24 -3.57 -17.13 1.63
C VAL A 24 -2.73 -15.94 2.10
N GLN A 25 -3.34 -14.97 2.77
CA GLN A 25 -2.65 -13.74 3.16
C GLN A 25 -1.50 -14.00 4.15
N MET A 26 -1.75 -14.76 5.22
CA MET A 26 -0.71 -15.07 6.21
C MET A 26 0.46 -15.87 5.62
N PRO A 27 0.26 -16.97 4.86
CA PRO A 27 1.35 -17.64 4.17
C PRO A 27 2.13 -16.75 3.20
N ALA A 28 1.44 -15.84 2.49
CA ALA A 28 2.10 -14.89 1.59
C ALA A 28 3.01 -13.92 2.37
N LEU A 29 2.55 -13.38 3.52
CA LEU A 29 3.37 -12.53 4.38
C LEU A 29 4.60 -13.27 4.93
N VAL A 30 4.44 -14.53 5.37
CA VAL A 30 5.56 -15.38 5.82
C VAL A 30 6.56 -15.60 4.68
N HIS A 31 6.07 -15.84 3.47
CA HIS A 31 6.96 -15.97 2.29
C HIS A 31 7.72 -14.67 2.00
N LEU A 32 7.02 -13.53 2.02
CA LEU A 32 7.64 -12.22 1.81
C LEU A 32 8.74 -11.94 2.85
N THR A 33 8.50 -12.24 4.12
CA THR A 33 9.54 -12.10 5.15
C THR A 33 10.71 -13.05 4.91
N GLY A 34 10.47 -14.24 4.40
CA GLY A 34 11.50 -15.20 4.02
C GLY A 34 12.38 -14.74 2.85
N VAL A 35 11.88 -13.87 1.97
CA VAL A 35 12.65 -13.28 0.86
C VAL A 35 13.20 -11.87 1.17
N GLY A 36 13.13 -11.42 2.42
CA GLY A 36 13.80 -10.22 2.88
C GLY A 36 12.93 -9.00 3.17
N TYR A 37 11.58 -9.10 3.02
CA TYR A 37 10.71 -8.03 3.47
C TYR A 37 10.59 -8.02 5.00
N GLN A 38 10.56 -6.84 5.57
CA GLN A 38 10.24 -6.65 6.99
C GLN A 38 8.73 -6.42 7.14
N TYR A 39 8.09 -7.19 8.02
CA TYR A 39 6.68 -6.97 8.32
C TYR A 39 6.52 -5.74 9.20
N PHE A 40 5.90 -4.69 8.66
CA PHE A 40 5.73 -3.40 9.35
C PHE A 40 4.60 -3.41 10.39
N GLY A 41 3.81 -4.48 10.46
CA GLY A 41 2.63 -4.54 11.31
C GLY A 41 1.36 -4.07 10.58
N LYS A 42 0.31 -3.84 11.33
CA LYS A 42 -0.96 -3.31 10.82
C LYS A 42 -0.91 -1.79 10.86
N ILE A 43 -1.21 -1.16 9.73
CA ILE A 43 -1.29 0.30 9.62
C ILE A 43 -2.74 0.67 9.33
N SER A 44 -3.40 1.29 10.31
CA SER A 44 -4.79 1.75 10.22
C SER A 44 -4.90 3.22 9.82
N GLY A 45 -6.08 3.63 9.38
CA GLY A 45 -6.32 4.97 8.86
C GLY A 45 -6.12 6.11 9.87
N ASP A 46 -6.23 5.83 11.16
CA ASP A 46 -5.96 6.78 12.24
C ASP A 46 -4.45 7.10 12.41
N MET A 47 -3.58 6.29 11.79
CA MET A 47 -2.13 6.54 11.78
C MET A 47 -1.68 7.50 10.65
N ALA A 48 -2.63 7.96 9.80
CA ALA A 48 -2.34 8.97 8.79
C ALA A 48 -1.85 10.27 9.41
N GLY A 49 -0.80 10.86 8.84
CA GLY A 49 -0.13 12.05 9.38
C GLY A 49 0.90 11.78 10.47
N THR A 50 0.97 10.56 11.01
CA THR A 50 1.97 10.15 12.01
C THR A 50 2.91 9.07 11.49
N VAL A 51 2.39 7.97 10.99
CA VAL A 51 3.17 6.85 10.44
C VAL A 51 3.34 6.98 8.93
N TYR A 52 2.30 7.42 8.25
CA TYR A 52 2.31 7.64 6.81
C TYR A 52 1.61 8.94 6.44
N ASP A 53 1.97 9.48 5.29
CA ASP A 53 1.32 10.65 4.72
C ASP A 53 -0.04 10.29 4.13
N GLY A 54 -1.11 10.90 4.64
CA GLY A 54 -2.49 10.59 4.24
C GLY A 54 -2.83 10.92 2.78
N ASP A 55 -2.03 11.76 2.11
CA ASP A 55 -2.25 12.13 0.71
C ASP A 55 -1.49 11.22 -0.27
N THR A 56 -0.29 10.77 0.10
CA THR A 56 0.59 9.97 -0.77
C THR A 56 0.73 8.52 -0.34
N ASN A 57 0.29 8.18 0.87
CA ASN A 57 0.45 6.87 1.49
C ASN A 57 1.93 6.44 1.70
N ILE A 58 2.86 7.38 1.68
CA ILE A 58 4.28 7.14 1.92
C ILE A 58 4.55 6.99 3.42
N LEU A 59 5.31 5.98 3.82
CA LEU A 59 5.81 5.82 5.19
C LEU A 59 6.87 6.89 5.44
N THR A 60 6.50 7.99 6.08
CA THR A 60 7.25 9.25 6.10
C THR A 60 8.63 9.12 6.73
N GLU A 61 8.72 8.50 7.90
CA GLU A 61 10.00 8.35 8.60
C GLU A 61 10.92 7.35 7.90
N VAL A 62 10.39 6.22 7.43
CA VAL A 62 11.15 5.25 6.63
C VAL A 62 11.72 5.91 5.37
N PHE A 63 10.90 6.72 4.69
CA PHE A 63 11.34 7.46 3.51
C PHE A 63 12.49 8.42 3.85
N LYS A 64 12.36 9.22 4.91
CA LYS A 64 13.38 10.19 5.30
C LYS A 64 14.69 9.51 5.70
N GLU A 65 14.63 8.52 6.56
CA GLU A 65 15.81 7.76 7.00
C GLU A 65 16.54 7.15 5.80
N GLN A 66 15.81 6.49 4.91
CA GLN A 66 16.40 5.84 3.76
C GLN A 66 16.91 6.84 2.70
N PHE A 67 16.23 7.98 2.57
CA PHE A 67 16.69 9.08 1.73
C PHE A 67 18.09 9.56 2.14
N GLU A 68 18.33 9.78 3.41
CA GLU A 68 19.62 10.22 3.94
C GLU A 68 20.72 9.17 3.67
N VAL A 69 20.39 7.88 3.77
CA VAL A 69 21.31 6.78 3.47
C VAL A 69 21.71 6.76 1.99
N LEU A 70 20.72 6.90 1.10
CA LEU A 70 20.95 6.83 -0.35
C LEU A 70 21.57 8.12 -0.93
N ASN A 71 21.42 9.26 -0.24
CA ASN A 71 21.80 10.58 -0.73
C ASN A 71 22.64 11.38 0.28
N PRO A 72 23.81 10.89 0.71
CA PRO A 72 24.59 11.56 1.77
C PRO A 72 25.02 12.99 1.39
N LEU A 73 25.17 13.30 0.09
CA LEU A 73 25.50 14.64 -0.39
C LEU A 73 24.29 15.60 -0.40
N ALA A 74 23.08 15.06 -0.23
CA ALA A 74 21.84 15.82 -0.15
C ALA A 74 21.18 15.69 1.23
N ALA A 75 21.96 15.39 2.26
CA ALA A 75 21.47 15.26 3.62
C ALA A 75 20.68 16.50 4.08
N GLY A 76 19.57 16.26 4.77
CA GLY A 76 18.65 17.31 5.21
C GLY A 76 17.62 17.77 4.16
N LYS A 77 17.63 17.24 2.93
CA LYS A 77 16.67 17.60 1.87
C LYS A 77 15.47 16.65 1.75
N ALA A 78 15.35 15.64 2.61
CA ALA A 78 14.30 14.64 2.54
C ALA A 78 12.88 15.25 2.48
N GLU A 79 12.59 16.27 3.28
CA GLU A 79 11.30 16.98 3.28
C GLU A 79 11.01 17.77 2.01
N GLU A 80 12.04 18.38 1.41
CA GLU A 80 11.91 19.08 0.14
C GLU A 80 11.60 18.10 -0.98
N VAL A 81 12.31 16.98 -1.00
CA VAL A 81 12.11 15.92 -1.99
C VAL A 81 10.74 15.27 -1.81
N LEU A 82 10.30 15.01 -0.59
CA LEU A 82 8.95 14.48 -0.32
C LEU A 82 7.86 15.41 -0.85
N ARG A 83 8.01 16.73 -0.68
CA ARG A 83 7.08 17.71 -1.27
C ARG A 83 7.06 17.68 -2.79
N SER A 84 8.22 17.54 -3.44
CA SER A 84 8.32 17.38 -4.88
C SER A 84 7.63 16.09 -5.37
N VAL A 85 7.83 14.99 -4.66
CA VAL A 85 7.15 13.71 -4.94
C VAL A 85 5.63 13.85 -4.84
N ARG A 86 5.11 14.53 -3.82
CA ARG A 86 3.66 14.83 -3.71
C ARG A 86 3.12 15.56 -4.93
N GLN A 87 3.84 16.57 -5.42
CA GLN A 87 3.43 17.31 -6.62
C GLN A 87 3.43 16.42 -7.86
N GLU A 88 4.44 15.58 -8.03
CA GLU A 88 4.52 14.65 -9.16
C GLU A 88 3.40 13.61 -9.14
N LEU A 89 3.00 13.15 -7.96
CA LEU A 89 1.87 12.23 -7.77
C LEU A 89 0.50 12.88 -8.04
N ASP A 90 0.42 14.21 -7.99
CA ASP A 90 -0.79 14.96 -8.30
C ASP A 90 -1.01 15.18 -9.80
N TYR A 91 -0.01 14.93 -10.64
CA TYR A 91 -0.14 15.11 -12.07
C TYR A 91 -1.12 14.11 -12.68
N ASP A 92 -1.90 14.59 -13.67
CA ASP A 92 -2.85 13.73 -14.40
C ASP A 92 -2.15 13.04 -15.59
N ASP A 93 -1.09 12.31 -15.29
CA ASP A 93 -0.25 11.67 -16.29
C ASP A 93 -0.08 10.15 -16.07
N LEU A 94 -0.99 9.56 -15.33
CA LEU A 94 -0.98 8.12 -15.00
C LEU A 94 0.28 7.67 -14.24
N GLY A 95 0.88 8.55 -13.43
CA GLY A 95 2.09 8.25 -12.67
C GLY A 95 3.38 8.31 -13.50
N ARG A 96 3.31 8.80 -14.75
CA ARG A 96 4.46 8.86 -15.65
C ARG A 96 5.59 9.74 -15.11
N SER A 97 5.27 10.86 -14.49
CA SER A 97 6.27 11.76 -13.90
C SER A 97 6.96 11.10 -12.72
N PHE A 98 6.20 10.43 -11.85
CA PHE A 98 6.74 9.69 -10.73
C PHE A 98 7.60 8.50 -11.18
N TYR A 99 7.14 7.72 -12.16
CA TYR A 99 7.94 6.63 -12.75
C TYR A 99 9.27 7.14 -13.31
N LYS A 100 9.27 8.26 -14.02
CA LYS A 100 10.50 8.89 -14.50
C LYS A 100 11.40 9.30 -13.34
N ARG A 101 10.83 9.87 -12.27
CA ARG A 101 11.58 10.23 -11.07
C ARG A 101 12.30 9.04 -10.45
N LEU A 102 11.65 7.87 -10.43
CA LEU A 102 12.25 6.65 -9.90
C LEU A 102 13.37 6.08 -10.79
N THR A 103 13.23 6.18 -12.12
CA THR A 103 14.05 5.42 -13.07
C THR A 103 15.09 6.24 -13.82
N MET A 104 14.96 7.56 -13.87
CA MET A 104 15.93 8.42 -14.55
C MET A 104 17.20 8.61 -13.72
N VAL A 105 18.34 8.69 -14.43
CA VAL A 105 19.61 9.04 -13.80
C VAL A 105 19.49 10.44 -13.18
N SER A 106 19.65 10.51 -11.87
CA SER A 106 19.55 11.74 -11.08
C SER A 106 20.60 11.71 -9.97
N PRO A 107 21.14 12.86 -9.57
CA PRO A 107 22.00 12.93 -8.38
C PRO A 107 21.24 12.59 -7.08
N ILE A 108 19.90 12.63 -7.11
CA ILE A 108 19.03 12.23 -5.99
C ILE A 108 18.33 10.94 -6.37
N ARG A 109 18.57 9.89 -5.59
CA ARG A 109 17.99 8.56 -5.78
C ARG A 109 16.91 8.30 -4.73
N LEU A 110 15.74 7.84 -5.16
CA LEU A 110 14.69 7.34 -4.28
C LEU A 110 14.76 5.81 -4.10
N ILE A 111 15.31 5.13 -5.12
CA ILE A 111 15.57 3.68 -5.12
C ILE A 111 16.95 3.46 -5.73
N ASP A 112 17.73 2.57 -5.14
CA ASP A 112 18.98 2.10 -5.70
C ASP A 112 18.72 0.80 -6.48
N PHE A 113 18.60 0.91 -7.80
CA PHE A 113 18.38 -0.24 -8.68
C PHE A 113 19.68 -1.01 -8.99
N GLU A 114 20.84 -0.35 -8.85
CA GLU A 114 22.14 -0.97 -9.12
C GLU A 114 22.57 -1.87 -7.96
N HIS A 115 22.23 -1.46 -6.73
CA HIS A 115 22.55 -2.20 -5.52
C HIS A 115 21.27 -2.37 -4.67
N PRO A 116 20.39 -3.32 -5.03
CA PRO A 116 19.09 -3.50 -4.37
C PRO A 116 19.17 -3.70 -2.85
N GLN A 117 20.29 -4.24 -2.36
CA GLN A 117 20.55 -4.43 -0.92
C GLN A 117 20.68 -3.12 -0.13
N ASN A 118 20.88 -1.99 -0.80
CA ASN A 118 20.89 -0.67 -0.16
C ASN A 118 19.50 -0.13 0.13
N ASN A 119 18.45 -0.76 -0.40
CA ASN A 119 17.08 -0.38 -0.13
C ASN A 119 16.52 -1.14 1.08
N VAL A 120 15.49 -0.57 1.71
CA VAL A 120 14.69 -1.26 2.73
C VAL A 120 13.34 -1.66 2.15
N TYR A 121 12.91 -2.87 2.46
CA TYR A 121 11.69 -3.48 1.94
C TYR A 121 10.75 -3.78 3.08
N HIS A 122 9.52 -3.25 3.02
CA HIS A 122 8.50 -3.53 4.02
C HIS A 122 7.25 -4.11 3.38
N CYS A 123 6.54 -4.94 4.13
CA CYS A 123 5.21 -5.39 3.77
C CYS A 123 4.25 -5.20 4.94
N THR A 124 2.98 -4.96 4.63
CA THR A 124 1.93 -4.85 5.64
C THR A 124 0.64 -5.48 5.13
N ALA A 125 -0.18 -5.97 6.04
CA ALA A 125 -1.52 -6.47 5.74
C ALA A 125 -2.55 -5.35 5.95
N GLU A 126 -3.57 -5.32 5.08
CA GLU A 126 -4.74 -4.46 5.22
C GLU A 126 -4.39 -2.98 5.45
N PHE A 127 -3.40 -2.47 4.75
CA PHE A 127 -3.01 -1.07 4.81
C PHE A 127 -4.16 -0.16 4.35
N THR A 128 -4.56 0.78 5.17
CA THR A 128 -5.61 1.74 4.79
C THR A 128 -5.01 2.90 4.00
N CYS A 129 -4.99 2.74 2.67
CA CYS A 129 -4.61 3.79 1.74
C CYS A 129 -5.69 4.87 1.69
N ARG A 130 -5.29 6.14 1.71
CA ARG A 130 -6.20 7.29 1.67
C ARG A 130 -5.99 8.16 0.45
N CYS A 131 -7.10 8.77 -0.01
CA CYS A 131 -7.10 9.88 -0.93
C CYS A 131 -8.27 10.82 -0.59
N GLY A 132 -7.99 11.85 0.18
CA GLY A 132 -9.03 12.70 0.76
C GLY A 132 -9.96 11.90 1.67
N GLN A 133 -11.24 11.82 1.32
CA GLN A 133 -12.26 11.08 2.10
C GLN A 133 -12.45 9.63 1.62
N GLU A 134 -11.78 9.22 0.54
CA GLU A 134 -11.87 7.86 0.03
C GLU A 134 -10.79 6.98 0.63
N GLU A 135 -11.14 5.74 0.93
CA GLU A 135 -10.23 4.74 1.46
C GLU A 135 -10.24 3.49 0.58
N PHE A 136 -9.06 2.90 0.42
CA PHE A 136 -8.86 1.60 -0.19
C PHE A 136 -7.94 0.76 0.70
N ARG A 137 -8.30 -0.49 0.90
CA ARG A 137 -7.55 -1.38 1.78
C ARG A 137 -7.20 -2.67 1.05
N PRO A 138 -6.04 -2.72 0.39
CA PRO A 138 -5.53 -3.94 -0.24
C PRO A 138 -5.18 -5.00 0.83
N ASP A 139 -5.21 -6.27 0.44
CA ASP A 139 -4.86 -7.35 1.34
C ASP A 139 -3.41 -7.28 1.81
N ILE A 140 -2.48 -6.99 0.88
CA ILE A 140 -1.05 -6.79 1.20
C ILE A 140 -0.54 -5.59 0.40
N THR A 141 0.24 -4.73 1.06
CA THR A 141 0.98 -3.64 0.40
C THR A 141 2.48 -3.84 0.60
N LEU A 142 3.26 -3.63 -0.46
CA LEU A 142 4.70 -3.69 -0.43
C LEU A 142 5.29 -2.29 -0.60
N PHE A 143 6.28 -2.00 0.23
CA PHE A 143 6.97 -0.72 0.24
C PHE A 143 8.45 -0.92 -0.09
N VAL A 144 9.02 0.00 -0.85
CA VAL A 144 10.46 0.14 -1.05
C VAL A 144 10.84 1.54 -0.57
N ASN A 145 11.73 1.64 0.39
CA ASN A 145 12.18 2.90 0.98
C ASN A 145 11.00 3.79 1.46
N GLY A 146 9.96 3.17 2.01
CA GLY A 146 8.74 3.84 2.44
C GLY A 146 7.73 4.17 1.34
N LEU A 147 8.06 3.97 0.06
CA LEU A 147 7.16 4.20 -1.09
C LEU A 147 6.23 2.98 -1.29
N PRO A 148 4.90 3.14 -1.30
CA PRO A 148 3.95 2.05 -1.53
C PRO A 148 3.87 1.73 -3.03
N LEU A 149 4.69 0.79 -3.50
CA LEU A 149 4.84 0.51 -4.93
C LEU A 149 4.02 -0.66 -5.46
N VAL A 150 3.61 -1.59 -4.60
CA VAL A 150 2.87 -2.79 -5.02
C VAL A 150 1.76 -3.08 -4.03
N PHE A 151 0.62 -3.47 -4.55
CA PHE A 151 -0.41 -4.12 -3.74
C PHE A 151 -0.76 -5.51 -4.29
N VAL A 152 -1.20 -6.37 -3.40
CA VAL A 152 -1.61 -7.73 -3.74
C VAL A 152 -3.00 -7.97 -3.16
N GLU A 153 -3.92 -8.37 -4.03
CA GLU A 153 -5.25 -8.88 -3.66
C GLU A 153 -5.20 -10.41 -3.68
N VAL A 154 -5.49 -11.03 -2.57
CA VAL A 154 -5.49 -12.50 -2.46
C VAL A 154 -6.88 -13.06 -2.67
N LYS A 155 -6.98 -14.26 -3.23
CA LYS A 155 -8.25 -14.97 -3.44
C LYS A 155 -8.09 -16.44 -3.04
N ARG A 156 -9.17 -17.02 -2.54
CA ARG A 156 -9.20 -18.45 -2.18
C ARG A 156 -9.00 -19.31 -3.43
N PRO A 157 -8.22 -20.41 -3.33
CA PRO A 157 -7.97 -21.31 -4.46
C PRO A 157 -9.25 -21.92 -5.06
N ASN A 158 -10.26 -22.13 -4.23
CA ASN A 158 -11.56 -22.74 -4.62
C ASN A 158 -12.63 -21.69 -4.97
N ASN A 159 -12.24 -20.45 -5.27
CA ASN A 159 -13.13 -19.43 -5.83
C ASN A 159 -12.83 -19.25 -7.34
N PRO A 160 -13.40 -20.06 -8.24
CA PRO A 160 -13.02 -20.06 -9.65
C PRO A 160 -13.31 -18.75 -10.39
N GLY A 161 -14.26 -17.93 -9.88
CA GLY A 161 -14.55 -16.62 -10.42
C GLY A 161 -13.79 -15.45 -9.74
N GLY A 162 -13.07 -15.71 -8.65
CA GLY A 162 -12.54 -14.66 -7.81
C GLY A 162 -11.51 -13.77 -8.48
N MET A 163 -10.58 -14.35 -9.25
CA MET A 163 -9.55 -13.58 -9.97
C MET A 163 -10.15 -12.77 -11.12
N VAL A 164 -11.09 -13.36 -11.87
CA VAL A 164 -11.76 -12.67 -12.98
C VAL A 164 -12.58 -11.48 -12.47
N ALA A 165 -13.39 -11.70 -11.44
CA ALA A 165 -14.21 -10.64 -10.84
C ALA A 165 -13.34 -9.52 -10.25
N GLU A 166 -12.19 -9.86 -9.65
CA GLU A 166 -11.25 -8.85 -9.14
C GLU A 166 -10.60 -8.07 -10.28
N SER A 167 -10.15 -8.75 -11.34
CA SER A 167 -9.59 -8.09 -12.52
C SER A 167 -10.61 -7.15 -13.17
N GLU A 168 -11.87 -7.56 -13.31
CA GLU A 168 -12.95 -6.71 -13.80
C GLU A 168 -13.17 -5.50 -12.90
N ARG A 169 -13.19 -5.68 -11.58
CA ARG A 169 -13.30 -4.59 -10.60
C ARG A 169 -12.15 -3.60 -10.71
N MET A 170 -10.90 -4.08 -10.84
CA MET A 170 -9.74 -3.24 -11.03
C MET A 170 -9.86 -2.41 -12.30
N ASN A 171 -10.20 -3.04 -13.42
CA ASN A 171 -10.25 -2.39 -14.72
C ASN A 171 -11.45 -1.44 -14.88
N SER A 172 -12.62 -1.79 -14.32
CA SER A 172 -13.86 -1.02 -14.53
C SER A 172 -14.12 0.07 -13.47
N LEU A 173 -13.67 -0.15 -12.23
CA LEU A 173 -13.99 0.76 -11.13
C LEU A 173 -12.76 1.48 -10.57
N ARG A 174 -11.61 0.77 -10.44
CA ARG A 174 -10.47 1.33 -9.75
C ARG A 174 -9.53 2.10 -10.66
N PHE A 175 -9.03 1.51 -11.73
CA PHE A 175 -8.12 2.21 -12.63
C PHE A 175 -8.72 3.43 -13.35
N PRO A 176 -10.02 3.48 -13.72
CA PRO A 176 -10.63 4.70 -14.22
C PRO A 176 -10.76 5.81 -13.17
N ASN A 177 -10.81 5.46 -11.88
CA ASN A 177 -10.91 6.44 -10.82
C ASN A 177 -9.55 7.12 -10.57
N ARG A 178 -9.46 8.44 -10.85
CA ARG A 178 -8.23 9.23 -10.60
C ARG A 178 -7.75 9.14 -9.15
N LYS A 179 -8.67 9.10 -8.19
CA LYS A 179 -8.35 9.05 -6.77
C LYS A 179 -7.70 7.72 -6.39
N PHE A 180 -8.13 6.60 -7.00
CA PHE A 180 -7.51 5.31 -6.75
C PHE A 180 -6.02 5.28 -7.16
N ARG A 181 -5.65 5.95 -8.24
CA ARG A 181 -4.26 6.02 -8.72
C ARG A 181 -3.31 6.72 -7.75
N ARG A 182 -3.85 7.48 -6.80
CA ARG A 182 -3.08 8.10 -5.72
C ARG A 182 -2.88 7.19 -4.52
N PHE A 183 -3.64 6.10 -4.39
CA PHE A 183 -3.50 5.16 -3.28
C PHE A 183 -2.20 4.40 -3.36
N ILE A 184 -1.78 4.04 -4.57
CA ILE A 184 -0.54 3.33 -4.86
C ILE A 184 0.14 4.09 -5.98
N ASN A 185 1.32 4.57 -5.71
CA ASN A 185 2.02 5.57 -6.50
C ASN A 185 2.77 4.94 -7.70
N LEU A 186 2.05 4.20 -8.54
CA LEU A 186 2.56 3.58 -9.75
C LEU A 186 1.86 4.11 -10.99
#